data_a1d15d3fdd602d930d07a10865baed77
#
_entry.id   a1d15d3fdd602d930d07a10865baed77
#
_cell.length_a   1.000
_cell.length_b   1.000
_cell.length_c   1.000
_cell.angle_alpha   90.00
_cell.angle_beta   90.00
_cell.angle_gamma   90.00
#
_symmetry.space_group_name_H-M   'P 1'
#
loop_
_entity.id
_entity.type
_entity.pdbx_description
1 polymer ?
#
loop_
_entity_poly.entity_id
_entity_poly.type
_entity_poly.pdbx_seq_one_letter_code
_entity_poly.pdbx_strand_id
1 'polypeptide(L)'
;MIDGSSLPFDENVELTREVVKYAHERGVTVEGELGVLAGVEDHVFAATSTYTNPLSAIDFFKKTGVDALAISYGTMHGANKGKNAVIRKEIAIAIKECMLHEGIEGYLVSHGSSTVP
;
A
#
# COMPACT_ATOMS: atom_id res chain seq x y z
N MET A 1 3.28 -3.10 11.21
CA MET A 1 2.54 -2.46 10.12
C MET A 1 1.72 -1.29 10.63
N ILE A 2 1.69 -0.21 9.87
CA ILE A 2 0.81 0.93 10.13
C ILE A 2 -0.07 1.17 8.91
N ASP A 3 -1.37 1.20 9.09
CA ASP A 3 -2.33 1.40 8.02
C ASP A 3 -3.07 2.72 8.19
N GLY A 4 -2.60 3.73 7.48
CA GLY A 4 -3.27 5.02 7.40
C GLY A 4 -3.97 5.24 6.07
N SER A 5 -4.21 4.16 5.31
CA SER A 5 -4.76 4.26 3.96
C SER A 5 -6.16 4.87 3.88
N SER A 6 -6.91 4.84 4.97
CA SER A 6 -8.24 5.47 5.04
C SER A 6 -8.16 6.98 5.25
N LEU A 7 -6.99 7.51 5.56
CA LEU A 7 -6.76 8.93 5.76
C LEU A 7 -6.39 9.61 4.43
N PRO A 8 -6.58 10.92 4.31
CA PRO A 8 -6.01 11.66 3.19
C PRO A 8 -4.50 11.42 3.10
N PHE A 9 -3.95 11.53 1.90
CA PHE A 9 -2.55 11.21 1.63
C PHE A 9 -1.58 11.89 2.61
N ASP A 10 -1.73 13.19 2.80
CA ASP A 10 -0.81 13.95 3.67
C ASP A 10 -0.87 13.49 5.12
N GLU A 11 -2.06 13.16 5.60
CA GLU A 11 -2.24 12.66 6.97
C GLU A 11 -1.66 11.25 7.11
N ASN A 12 -1.82 10.41 6.09
CA ASN A 12 -1.20 9.08 6.05
C ASN A 12 0.32 9.21 6.11
N VAL A 13 0.89 10.12 5.33
CA VAL A 13 2.34 10.40 5.33
C VAL A 13 2.80 10.81 6.73
N GLU A 14 2.12 11.75 7.36
CA GLU A 14 2.48 12.25 8.69
C GLU A 14 2.46 11.14 9.73
N LEU A 15 1.37 10.39 9.79
CA LEU A 15 1.21 9.29 10.74
C LEU A 15 2.30 8.23 10.52
N THR A 16 2.49 7.82 9.29
CA THR A 16 3.46 6.78 8.95
C THR A 16 4.88 7.22 9.24
N ARG A 17 5.22 8.46 8.92
CA ARG A 17 6.55 9.02 9.21
C ARG A 17 6.87 9.01 10.69
N GLU A 18 5.92 9.36 11.54
CA GLU A 18 6.11 9.33 12.99
C GLU A 18 6.39 7.92 13.49
N VAL A 19 5.64 6.94 12.97
CA VAL A 19 5.84 5.53 13.32
C VAL A 19 7.21 5.04 12.85
N VAL A 20 7.62 5.42 11.63
CA VAL A 20 8.93 5.07 11.07
C VAL A 20 10.05 5.60 11.94
N LYS A 21 9.95 6.86 12.32
CA LYS A 21 10.97 7.49 13.19
C LYS A 21 11.12 6.75 14.51
N TYR A 22 10.01 6.43 15.15
CA TYR A 22 9.99 5.71 16.41
C TYR A 22 10.57 4.29 16.25
N ALA A 23 10.14 3.58 15.23
CA ALA A 23 10.54 2.19 14.99
C ALA A 23 12.01 2.08 14.57
N HIS A 24 12.47 2.93 13.67
CA HIS A 24 13.86 2.89 13.18
C HIS A 24 14.87 3.18 14.29
N GLU A 25 14.53 4.04 15.24
CA GLU A 25 15.37 4.28 16.42
C GLU A 25 15.60 3.00 17.25
N ARG A 26 14.71 2.03 17.09
CA ARG A 26 14.76 0.76 17.80
C ARG A 26 15.13 -0.43 16.93
N GLY A 27 15.58 -0.16 15.71
CA GLY A 27 15.98 -1.20 14.76
C GLY A 27 14.81 -2.03 14.25
N VAL A 28 13.60 -1.49 14.24
CA VAL A 28 12.40 -2.19 13.77
C VAL A 28 11.98 -1.66 12.40
N THR A 29 11.69 -2.57 11.47
CA THR A 29 11.21 -2.22 10.14
C THR A 29 9.72 -1.86 10.19
N VAL A 30 9.28 -1.02 9.22
CA VAL A 30 7.90 -0.55 9.16
C VAL A 30 7.33 -0.84 7.79
N GLU A 31 6.12 -1.40 7.78
CA GLU A 31 5.28 -1.53 6.60
C GLU A 31 4.17 -0.49 6.68
N GLY A 32 4.07 0.36 5.66
CA GLY A 32 2.96 1.29 5.48
C GLY A 32 1.95 0.75 4.48
N GLU A 33 0.86 1.46 4.30
CA GLU A 33 -0.17 1.08 3.33
C GLU A 33 -0.67 2.30 2.58
N LEU A 34 -0.88 2.15 1.29
CA LEU A 34 -1.37 3.19 0.41
C LEU A 34 -2.42 2.63 -0.53
N GLY A 35 -3.59 3.26 -0.54
CA GLY A 35 -4.76 2.78 -1.26
C GLY A 35 -5.61 1.88 -0.40
N VAL A 36 -6.86 1.68 -0.79
CA VAL A 36 -7.83 0.88 -0.05
C VAL A 36 -8.15 -0.37 -0.85
N LEU A 37 -8.02 -1.55 -0.22
CA LEU A 37 -8.40 -2.80 -0.87
C LEU A 37 -9.91 -2.91 -0.97
N ALA A 38 -10.41 -3.50 -2.07
CA ALA A 38 -11.81 -3.76 -2.26
C ALA A 38 -12.31 -4.84 -1.28
N GLY A 39 -13.58 -4.77 -0.93
CA GLY A 39 -14.20 -5.72 -0.03
C GLY A 39 -14.92 -5.02 1.11
N VAL A 40 -15.26 -5.80 2.14
CA VAL A 40 -15.91 -5.27 3.35
C VAL A 40 -14.91 -5.35 4.49
N GLU A 41 -14.48 -4.19 4.98
CA GLU A 41 -13.57 -4.09 6.12
C GLU A 41 -14.02 -2.93 7.00
N ASP A 42 -14.06 -3.14 8.29
CA ASP A 42 -14.38 -2.10 9.28
C ASP A 42 -15.63 -1.30 8.93
N HIS A 43 -16.65 -1.97 8.44
CA HIS A 43 -17.89 -1.37 7.99
C HIS A 43 -17.75 -0.46 6.76
N VAL A 44 -16.60 -0.47 6.13
CA VAL A 44 -16.38 0.24 4.87
C VAL A 44 -16.68 -0.70 3.73
N PHE A 45 -17.59 -0.33 2.88
CA PHE A 45 -17.91 -1.08 1.67
C PHE A 45 -17.48 -0.27 0.47
N ALA A 46 -16.52 -0.82 -0.28
CA ALA A 46 -16.07 -0.21 -1.52
C ALA A 46 -16.63 -1.00 -2.69
N ALA A 47 -17.47 -0.38 -3.48
CA ALA A 47 -18.02 -1.00 -4.70
C ALA A 47 -16.91 -1.22 -5.73
N THR A 48 -15.90 -0.36 -5.73
CA THR A 48 -14.74 -0.44 -6.61
C THR A 48 -13.47 -0.31 -5.79
N SER A 49 -12.44 -1.01 -6.22
CA SER A 49 -11.11 -0.91 -5.63
C SER A 49 -10.49 0.44 -5.96
N THR A 50 -9.79 1.04 -4.99
CA THR A 50 -8.97 2.21 -5.23
C THR A 50 -7.55 1.74 -5.51
N TYR A 51 -7.11 1.90 -6.75
CA TYR A 51 -5.77 1.47 -7.15
C TYR A 51 -4.72 2.48 -6.71
N THR A 52 -3.57 1.97 -6.28
CA THR A 52 -2.45 2.83 -5.90
C THR A 52 -1.86 3.51 -7.12
N ASN A 53 -1.71 4.82 -7.05
CA ASN A 53 -1.04 5.60 -8.08
C ASN A 53 0.47 5.43 -7.92
N PRO A 54 1.21 5.00 -8.98
CA PRO A 54 2.65 4.79 -8.88
C PRO A 54 3.44 6.02 -8.42
N LEU A 55 3.07 7.21 -8.87
CA LEU A 55 3.76 8.44 -8.45
C LEU A 55 3.53 8.72 -6.96
N SER A 56 2.31 8.47 -6.47
CA SER A 56 2.00 8.61 -5.05
C SER A 56 2.77 7.61 -4.22
N ALA A 57 2.97 6.39 -4.71
CA ALA A 57 3.75 5.37 -4.02
C ALA A 57 5.20 5.80 -3.84
N ILE A 58 5.82 6.33 -4.89
CA ILE A 58 7.19 6.83 -4.84
C ILE A 58 7.30 7.98 -3.85
N ASP A 59 6.38 8.93 -3.92
CA ASP A 59 6.34 10.06 -3.02
C ASP A 59 6.18 9.61 -1.55
N PHE A 60 5.32 8.61 -1.33
CA PHE A 60 5.10 8.04 -0.01
C PHE A 60 6.40 7.44 0.57
N PHE A 61 7.11 6.64 -0.22
CA PHE A 61 8.40 6.09 0.21
C PHE A 61 9.38 7.20 0.59
N LYS A 62 9.49 8.23 -0.25
CA LYS A 62 10.45 9.32 -0.01
C LYS A 62 10.10 10.14 1.22
N LYS A 63 8.82 10.38 1.46
CA LYS A 63 8.37 11.22 2.57
C LYS A 63 8.31 10.49 3.90
N THR A 64 8.07 9.18 3.90
CA THR A 64 7.91 8.43 5.14
C THR A 64 9.15 7.63 5.54
N GLY A 65 9.89 7.13 4.58
CA GLY A 65 11.02 6.26 4.84
C GLY A 65 10.64 4.84 5.23
N VAL A 66 9.41 4.40 4.91
CA VAL A 66 8.99 3.02 5.20
C VAL A 66 9.87 2.00 4.51
N ASP A 67 9.99 0.83 5.11
CA ASP A 67 10.79 -0.27 4.56
C ASP A 67 9.99 -1.10 3.56
N ALA A 68 8.69 -1.18 3.75
CA ALA A 68 7.78 -1.91 2.87
C ALA A 68 6.48 -1.14 2.71
N LEU A 69 5.83 -1.29 1.57
CA LEU A 69 4.58 -0.62 1.26
C LEU A 69 3.57 -1.60 0.71
N ALA A 70 2.44 -1.70 1.40
CA ALA A 70 1.29 -2.44 0.90
C ALA A 70 0.55 -1.54 -0.10
N ILE A 71 0.29 -2.07 -1.28
CA ILE A 71 -0.34 -1.34 -2.37
C ILE A 71 -1.68 -1.96 -2.74
N SER A 72 -2.51 -1.16 -3.39
CA SER A 72 -3.78 -1.63 -3.94
C SER A 72 -3.65 -1.76 -5.46
N TYR A 73 -3.80 -2.97 -5.97
CA TYR A 73 -3.74 -3.25 -7.41
C TYR A 73 -4.81 -4.23 -7.87
N GLY A 74 -5.88 -4.36 -7.09
CA GLY A 74 -7.05 -5.15 -7.44
C GLY A 74 -7.29 -6.38 -6.58
N THR A 75 -6.41 -6.66 -5.61
CA THR A 75 -6.68 -7.74 -4.65
C THR A 75 -7.80 -7.34 -3.70
N MET A 76 -8.43 -8.32 -3.08
CA MET A 76 -9.60 -8.11 -2.23
C MET A 76 -9.49 -8.86 -0.92
N HIS A 77 -10.14 -8.30 0.10
CA HIS A 77 -10.35 -8.99 1.37
C HIS A 77 -11.80 -9.46 1.47
N GLY A 78 -12.05 -10.44 2.32
CA GLY A 78 -13.39 -10.86 2.71
C GLY A 78 -13.98 -11.96 1.85
N ALA A 79 -15.29 -12.20 2.04
CA ALA A 79 -16.00 -13.33 1.45
C ALA A 79 -16.18 -13.24 -0.07
N ASN A 80 -16.07 -12.07 -0.63
CA ASN A 80 -16.25 -11.86 -2.07
C ASN A 80 -14.94 -11.85 -2.86
N LYS A 81 -13.89 -12.34 -2.24
CA LYS A 81 -12.57 -12.45 -2.83
C LYS A 81 -12.59 -13.18 -4.16
N GLY A 82 -11.99 -12.58 -5.17
CA GLY A 82 -11.86 -13.18 -6.50
C GLY A 82 -13.10 -13.10 -7.37
N LYS A 83 -14.27 -12.74 -6.82
CA LYS A 83 -15.51 -12.76 -7.58
C LYS A 83 -15.59 -11.64 -8.62
N ASN A 84 -15.22 -10.42 -8.22
CA ASN A 84 -15.22 -9.24 -9.10
C ASN A 84 -13.87 -8.54 -9.08
N ALA A 85 -12.82 -9.25 -8.70
CA ALA A 85 -11.50 -8.69 -8.61
C ALA A 85 -10.92 -8.46 -10.00
N VAL A 86 -10.44 -7.25 -10.25
CA VAL A 86 -9.71 -6.91 -11.48
C VAL A 86 -8.27 -6.63 -11.06
N ILE A 87 -7.40 -7.61 -11.28
CA ILE A 87 -6.01 -7.51 -10.90
C ILE A 87 -5.25 -6.71 -11.94
N ARG A 88 -4.57 -5.67 -11.48
CA ARG A 88 -3.76 -4.81 -12.34
C ARG A 88 -2.29 -4.94 -11.99
N LYS A 89 -1.68 -6.00 -12.47
CA LYS A 89 -0.27 -6.31 -12.22
C LYS A 89 0.65 -5.19 -12.70
N GLU A 90 0.26 -4.48 -13.75
CA GLU A 90 1.02 -3.36 -14.30
C GLU A 90 1.23 -2.24 -13.30
N ILE A 91 0.34 -2.10 -12.32
CA ILE A 91 0.50 -1.08 -11.25
C ILE A 91 1.71 -1.44 -10.38
N ALA A 92 1.80 -2.70 -9.94
CA ALA A 92 2.93 -3.15 -9.14
C ALA A 92 4.24 -3.07 -9.92
N ILE A 93 4.21 -3.44 -11.19
CA ILE A 93 5.39 -3.38 -12.07
C ILE A 93 5.84 -1.93 -12.23
N ALA A 94 4.91 -1.02 -12.50
CA ALA A 94 5.22 0.40 -12.69
C ALA A 94 5.84 1.01 -11.43
N ILE A 95 5.31 0.67 -10.25
CA ILE A 95 5.84 1.16 -8.97
C ILE A 95 7.26 0.63 -8.79
N LYS A 96 7.48 -0.66 -9.03
CA LYS A 96 8.80 -1.28 -8.87
C LYS A 96 9.84 -0.67 -9.81
N GLU A 97 9.48 -0.43 -11.06
CA GLU A 97 10.36 0.23 -12.02
C GLU A 97 10.71 1.65 -11.59
N CYS A 98 9.72 2.41 -11.10
CA CYS A 98 9.97 3.75 -10.58
C CYS A 98 10.89 3.72 -9.36
N MET A 99 10.71 2.74 -8.46
CA MET A 99 11.58 2.59 -7.30
C MET A 99 13.03 2.35 -7.73
N LEU A 100 13.25 1.48 -8.70
CA LEU A 100 14.58 1.21 -9.23
C LEU A 100 15.20 2.46 -9.86
N HIS A 101 14.42 3.20 -10.61
CA HIS A 101 14.88 4.43 -11.26
C HIS A 101 15.27 5.52 -10.24
N GLU A 102 14.50 5.63 -9.16
CA GLU A 102 14.73 6.63 -8.11
C GLU A 102 15.72 6.16 -7.02
N GLY A 103 16.22 4.95 -7.13
CA GLY A 103 17.15 4.40 -6.13
C GLY A 103 16.52 4.12 -4.78
N ILE A 104 15.22 3.84 -4.75
CA ILE A 104 14.51 3.54 -3.51
C ILE A 104 14.69 2.06 -3.18
N GLU A 105 15.23 1.79 -2.00
CA GLU A 105 15.34 0.46 -1.46
C GLU A 105 14.13 0.18 -0.58
N GLY A 106 13.34 -0.80 -0.97
CA GLY A 106 12.15 -1.15 -0.22
C GLY A 106 11.42 -2.30 -0.89
N TYR A 107 10.34 -2.74 -0.25
CA TYR A 107 9.58 -3.87 -0.71
C TYR A 107 8.12 -3.48 -0.92
N LEU A 108 7.49 -4.11 -1.91
CA LEU A 108 6.05 -4.02 -2.09
C LEU A 108 5.40 -5.23 -1.44
N VAL A 109 4.28 -5.00 -0.78
CA VAL A 109 3.52 -6.05 -0.10
C VAL A 109 2.15 -6.17 -0.77
N SER A 110 1.71 -7.40 -0.98
CA SER A 110 0.40 -7.67 -1.55
C SER A 110 -0.51 -8.25 -0.47
N HIS A 111 -1.54 -7.51 -0.12
CA HIS A 111 -2.61 -8.01 0.75
C HIS A 111 -3.70 -8.64 -0.11
N GLY A 112 -4.43 -9.58 0.45
CA GLY A 112 -5.48 -10.27 -0.29
C GLY A 112 -4.93 -11.10 -1.45
N SER A 113 -3.73 -11.65 -1.31
CA SER A 113 -3.01 -12.33 -2.39
C SER A 113 -3.68 -13.62 -2.85
N SER A 114 -4.62 -14.16 -2.09
CA SER A 114 -5.40 -15.33 -2.52
C SER A 114 -6.28 -15.05 -3.74
N THR A 115 -6.47 -13.78 -4.11
CA THR A 115 -7.17 -13.41 -5.35
C THR A 115 -6.27 -13.40 -6.57
N VAL A 116 -4.97 -13.49 -6.38
CA VAL A 116 -4.00 -13.49 -7.48
C VAL A 116 -3.98 -14.87 -8.11
N PRO A 117 -4.21 -14.99 -9.43
CA PRO A 117 -4.19 -16.29 -10.12
C PRO A 117 -2.82 -16.96 -10.15
#